data_6eba26b21f4461adeadedd1861b1d7d5
#
_entry.id   6eba26b21f4461adeadedd1861b1d7d5
#
_cell.length_a   1.000
_cell.length_b   1.000
_cell.length_c   1.000
_cell.angle_alpha   90.00
_cell.angle_beta   90.00
_cell.angle_gamma   90.00
#
_symmetry.space_group_name_H-M   'P 1'
#
loop_
_entity.id
_entity.type
_entity.pdbx_description
1 polymer ?
#
loop_
_entity_poly.entity_id
_entity_poly.type
_entity_poly.pdbx_seq_one_letter_code
_entity_poly.pdbx_strand_id
1 'polypeptide(L)'
;VYNKTNIGNQNITEHRIISLDKGSYFNKMTVWYEGLVKPIDVVGGVVVHTDNPYDLKLESDFVAYTDPTDSPKKHNFEIYVAALFPGGADKTMLVKDPWHHKAGIVGNAVGVKRGLNNNEPFSYYFGAGWCESGIPNQRFWHENIRLFLDNLSKPLVADVVSE
;
A
#
# COMPACT_ATOMS: atom_id res chain seq x y z
N VAL A 1 -1.11 -7.53 17.17
CA VAL A 1 0.00 -8.48 17.38
C VAL A 1 -0.39 -9.83 16.82
N TYR A 2 0.48 -10.43 16.05
CA TYR A 2 0.26 -11.75 15.46
C TYR A 2 1.00 -12.82 16.27
N ASN A 3 0.52 -14.07 16.16
CA ASN A 3 1.21 -15.20 16.78
C ASN A 3 2.63 -15.34 16.22
N LYS A 4 3.52 -15.91 17.03
CA LYS A 4 4.90 -16.20 16.60
C LYS A 4 4.89 -17.00 15.32
N THR A 5 5.68 -16.55 14.35
CA THR A 5 5.87 -17.22 13.06
C THR A 5 7.36 -17.38 12.76
N ASN A 6 7.69 -18.24 11.80
CA ASN A 6 9.07 -18.44 11.39
C ASN A 6 9.31 -17.80 10.02
N ILE A 7 10.26 -16.89 9.94
CA ILE A 7 10.70 -16.29 8.67
C ILE A 7 12.22 -16.49 8.55
N GLY A 8 12.66 -17.23 7.53
CA GLY A 8 14.08 -17.45 7.28
C GLY A 8 14.82 -18.05 8.49
N ASN A 9 14.22 -19.02 9.17
CA ASN A 9 14.70 -19.66 10.40
C ASN A 9 14.78 -18.72 11.62
N GLN A 10 14.09 -17.61 11.62
CA GLN A 10 13.96 -16.69 12.74
C GLN A 10 12.54 -16.77 13.31
N ASN A 11 12.40 -17.00 14.62
CA ASN A 11 11.12 -16.94 15.32
C ASN A 11 10.79 -15.51 15.67
N ILE A 12 9.80 -14.94 15.00
CA ILE A 12 9.44 -13.54 15.12
C ILE A 12 8.01 -13.35 15.58
N THR A 13 7.75 -12.20 16.16
CA THR A 13 6.41 -11.66 16.40
C THR A 13 6.22 -10.43 15.53
N GLU A 14 5.17 -10.40 14.73
CA GLU A 14 4.80 -9.25 13.94
C GLU A 14 3.82 -8.37 14.71
N HIS A 15 4.08 -7.08 14.73
CA HIS A 15 3.22 -6.05 15.30
C HIS A 15 2.71 -5.14 14.18
N ARG A 16 1.42 -4.80 14.20
CA ARG A 16 0.79 -3.86 13.27
C ARG A 16 -0.06 -2.84 14.00
N ILE A 17 0.01 -1.60 13.53
CA ILE A 17 -0.94 -0.54 13.86
C ILE A 17 -1.53 -0.05 12.55
N ILE A 18 -2.86 -0.02 12.49
CA ILE A 18 -3.59 0.58 11.37
C ILE A 18 -4.33 1.79 11.93
N SER A 19 -4.15 2.95 11.29
CA SER A 19 -4.91 4.16 11.60
C SER A 19 -5.53 4.74 10.34
N LEU A 20 -6.71 5.34 10.51
CA LEU A 20 -7.46 6.00 9.45
C LEU A 20 -7.87 7.39 9.94
N ASP A 21 -7.45 8.41 9.23
CA ASP A 21 -7.90 9.77 9.45
C ASP A 21 -9.29 9.99 8.82
N LYS A 22 -10.15 10.73 9.52
CA LYS A 22 -11.49 11.03 9.03
C LYS A 22 -11.43 11.73 7.67
N GLY A 23 -12.14 11.19 6.68
CA GLY A 23 -12.22 11.72 5.33
C GLY A 23 -11.03 11.36 4.42
N SER A 24 -10.08 10.55 4.90
CA SER A 24 -8.98 10.03 4.09
C SER A 24 -9.41 8.80 3.29
N TYR A 25 -8.91 8.69 2.07
CA TYR A 25 -8.97 7.45 1.27
C TYR A 25 -7.88 6.44 1.68
N PHE A 26 -6.91 6.87 2.49
CA PHE A 26 -5.73 6.08 2.81
C PHE A 26 -5.62 5.79 4.30
N ASN A 27 -5.44 4.51 4.62
CA ASN A 27 -5.08 4.04 5.95
C ASN A 27 -3.57 4.02 6.09
N LYS A 28 -3.05 4.43 7.25
CA LYS A 28 -1.64 4.24 7.59
C LYS A 28 -1.46 2.85 8.20
N MET A 29 -0.53 2.08 7.67
CA MET A 29 -0.01 0.86 8.25
C MET A 29 1.37 1.14 8.84
N THR A 30 1.57 0.79 10.09
CA THR A 30 2.91 0.72 10.69
C THR A 30 3.14 -0.71 11.15
N VAL A 31 4.23 -1.33 10.68
CA VAL A 31 4.62 -2.70 11.00
C VAL A 31 6.03 -2.73 11.54
N TRP A 32 6.28 -3.59 12.53
CA TRP A 32 7.61 -3.92 13.01
C TRP A 32 7.66 -5.38 13.47
N TYR A 33 8.85 -5.90 13.58
CA TYR A 33 9.09 -7.29 13.94
C TYR A 33 9.99 -7.39 15.16
N GLU A 34 9.57 -8.17 16.14
CA GLU A 34 10.34 -8.54 17.34
C GLU A 34 10.90 -9.94 17.17
N GLY A 35 12.18 -10.11 17.52
CA GLY A 35 12.88 -11.40 17.43
C GLY A 35 13.71 -11.59 16.17
N LEU A 36 13.87 -10.55 15.33
CA LEU A 36 14.79 -10.61 14.20
C LEU A 36 16.25 -10.64 14.68
N VAL A 37 16.97 -11.65 14.25
CA VAL A 37 18.43 -11.80 14.43
C VAL A 37 19.20 -11.23 13.26
N LYS A 38 18.58 -11.26 12.06
CA LYS A 38 19.09 -10.67 10.82
C LYS A 38 17.99 -9.82 10.18
N PRO A 39 18.37 -8.73 9.50
CA PRO A 39 17.42 -7.92 8.75
C PRO A 39 16.64 -8.74 7.74
N ILE A 40 15.39 -8.31 7.47
CA ILE A 40 14.54 -8.90 6.44
C ILE A 40 14.06 -7.84 5.46
N ASP A 41 13.74 -8.25 4.23
CA ASP A 41 13.02 -7.42 3.30
C ASP A 41 11.52 -7.57 3.56
N VAL A 42 10.79 -6.45 3.56
CA VAL A 42 9.34 -6.44 3.74
C VAL A 42 8.68 -5.75 2.57
N VAL A 43 7.42 -6.08 2.33
CA VAL A 43 6.65 -5.51 1.23
C VAL A 43 5.29 -5.01 1.71
N GLY A 44 4.85 -3.90 1.12
CA GLY A 44 3.47 -3.45 1.15
C GLY A 44 2.94 -3.37 -0.28
N GLY A 45 1.65 -3.61 -0.50
CA GLY A 45 1.15 -3.58 -1.86
C GLY A 45 -0.34 -3.89 -1.99
N VAL A 46 -0.75 -4.08 -3.24
CA VAL A 46 -2.13 -4.37 -3.64
C VAL A 46 -2.20 -5.59 -4.56
N VAL A 47 -3.31 -6.32 -4.50
CA VAL A 47 -3.58 -7.45 -5.38
C VAL A 47 -3.91 -6.94 -6.78
N VAL A 48 -3.47 -7.66 -7.81
CA VAL A 48 -3.74 -7.39 -9.22
C VAL A 48 -4.51 -8.57 -9.80
N HIS A 49 -5.74 -8.33 -10.29
CA HIS A 49 -6.60 -9.35 -10.88
C HIS A 49 -6.47 -9.45 -12.40
N THR A 50 -5.99 -8.40 -13.08
CA THR A 50 -5.72 -8.44 -14.52
C THR A 50 -4.32 -7.94 -14.83
N ASP A 51 -3.67 -8.58 -15.80
CA ASP A 51 -2.34 -8.17 -16.29
C ASP A 51 -2.49 -7.09 -17.36
N ASN A 52 -3.08 -5.94 -16.98
CA ASN A 52 -3.22 -4.80 -17.87
C ASN A 52 -2.17 -3.73 -17.51
N PRO A 53 -1.11 -3.57 -18.34
CA PRO A 53 -0.03 -2.62 -18.05
C PRO A 53 -0.48 -1.15 -18.08
N TYR A 54 -1.60 -0.84 -18.75
CA TYR A 54 -2.13 0.54 -18.81
C TYR A 54 -2.80 0.97 -17.50
N ASP A 55 -3.30 0.02 -16.72
CA ASP A 55 -3.99 0.28 -15.46
C ASP A 55 -3.09 0.10 -14.24
N LEU A 56 -1.90 -0.47 -14.43
CA LEU A 56 -0.92 -0.68 -13.38
C LEU A 56 0.13 0.44 -13.39
N LYS A 57 0.34 1.09 -12.23
CA LYS A 57 1.42 2.04 -12.00
C LYS A 57 2.40 1.49 -10.96
N LEU A 58 3.68 1.56 -11.29
CA LEU A 58 4.80 1.16 -10.44
C LEU A 58 5.77 2.34 -10.36
N GLU A 59 5.45 3.30 -9.49
CA GLU A 59 6.27 4.48 -9.25
C GLU A 59 7.18 4.27 -8.03
N SER A 60 8.20 5.07 -7.84
CA SER A 60 9.14 4.91 -6.72
C SER A 60 8.48 5.10 -5.35
N ASP A 61 7.40 5.86 -5.27
CA ASP A 61 6.72 6.26 -4.05
C ASP A 61 5.29 5.73 -3.93
N PHE A 62 4.79 5.02 -4.95
CA PHE A 62 3.53 4.29 -4.87
C PHE A 62 3.41 3.19 -5.92
N VAL A 63 2.52 2.24 -5.64
CA VAL A 63 1.95 1.33 -6.62
C VAL A 63 0.44 1.53 -6.65
N ALA A 64 -0.17 1.53 -7.84
CA ALA A 64 -1.60 1.71 -8.00
C ALA A 64 -2.13 0.82 -9.13
N TYR A 65 -3.37 0.38 -8.97
CA TYR A 65 -4.03 -0.51 -9.91
C TYR A 65 -5.51 -0.17 -10.02
N THR A 66 -6.04 -0.21 -11.24
CA THR A 66 -7.48 -0.13 -11.50
C THR A 66 -8.04 -1.53 -11.62
N ASP A 67 -8.82 -1.93 -10.65
CA ASP A 67 -9.49 -3.23 -10.64
C ASP A 67 -10.82 -3.11 -11.39
N PRO A 68 -10.99 -3.83 -12.52
CA PRO A 68 -12.24 -3.80 -13.28
C PRO A 68 -13.37 -4.53 -12.58
N THR A 69 -13.12 -5.17 -11.45
CA THR A 69 -14.07 -6.03 -10.74
C THR A 69 -14.64 -7.18 -11.60
N ASP A 70 -15.56 -7.95 -11.06
CA ASP A 70 -16.26 -9.02 -11.79
C ASP A 70 -17.45 -8.50 -12.63
N SER A 71 -17.86 -7.25 -12.41
CA SER A 71 -19.00 -6.65 -13.13
C SER A 71 -18.76 -5.16 -13.45
N PRO A 72 -17.74 -4.84 -14.28
CA PRO A 72 -17.25 -3.46 -14.44
C PRO A 72 -18.24 -2.55 -15.19
N LYS A 73 -19.23 -3.09 -15.91
CA LYS A 73 -20.16 -2.32 -16.72
C LYS A 73 -21.59 -2.23 -16.16
N LYS A 74 -21.92 -2.99 -15.10
CA LYS A 74 -23.31 -3.12 -14.65
C LYS A 74 -23.52 -2.86 -13.17
N HIS A 75 -22.68 -3.39 -12.29
CA HIS A 75 -22.95 -3.41 -10.86
C HIS A 75 -21.79 -2.92 -9.99
N ASN A 76 -20.58 -3.46 -10.20
CA ASN A 76 -19.46 -3.21 -9.30
C ASN A 76 -18.52 -2.12 -9.83
N PHE A 77 -18.60 -1.86 -11.15
CA PHE A 77 -17.78 -0.86 -11.87
C PHE A 77 -16.28 -1.02 -11.59
N GLU A 78 -15.54 0.08 -11.46
CA GLU A 78 -14.10 0.07 -11.24
C GLU A 78 -13.76 0.47 -9.81
N ILE A 79 -12.80 -0.24 -9.22
CA ILE A 79 -12.20 0.09 -7.93
C ILE A 79 -10.74 0.47 -8.19
N TYR A 80 -10.34 1.60 -7.63
CA TYR A 80 -8.96 2.08 -7.69
C TYR A 80 -8.28 1.74 -6.37
N VAL A 81 -7.17 1.03 -6.42
CA VAL A 81 -6.40 0.64 -5.23
C VAL A 81 -4.98 1.17 -5.31
N ALA A 82 -4.38 1.46 -4.17
CA ALA A 82 -2.99 1.88 -4.10
C ALA A 82 -2.32 1.51 -2.78
N ALA A 83 -0.99 1.35 -2.84
CA ALA A 83 -0.11 1.39 -1.69
C ALA A 83 0.95 2.48 -1.91
N LEU A 84 1.14 3.34 -0.90
CA LEU A 84 1.96 4.54 -0.97
C LEU A 84 3.12 4.43 0.02
N PHE A 85 4.29 4.84 -0.40
CA PHE A 85 5.54 4.75 0.36
C PHE A 85 6.15 6.14 0.50
N PRO A 86 5.76 6.92 1.53
CA PRO A 86 6.34 8.24 1.77
C PRO A 86 7.86 8.14 1.93
N GLY A 87 8.61 8.94 1.16
CA GLY A 87 10.07 8.85 1.10
C GLY A 87 10.60 7.81 0.11
N GLY A 88 9.71 7.07 -0.57
CA GLY A 88 10.04 6.08 -1.59
C GLY A 88 10.19 4.66 -1.05
N ALA A 89 9.99 3.69 -1.95
CA ALA A 89 10.33 2.28 -1.75
C ALA A 89 11.71 2.00 -2.36
N ASP A 90 12.45 1.04 -1.83
CA ASP A 90 13.73 0.61 -2.41
C ASP A 90 13.55 -0.01 -3.80
N LYS A 91 12.38 -0.56 -4.05
CA LYS A 91 11.95 -1.08 -5.35
C LYS A 91 10.43 -1.21 -5.40
N THR A 92 9.84 -0.93 -6.55
CA THR A 92 8.46 -1.30 -6.86
C THR A 92 8.42 -2.35 -7.97
N MET A 93 7.51 -3.30 -7.88
CA MET A 93 7.41 -4.37 -8.87
C MET A 93 6.07 -5.10 -8.82
N LEU A 94 5.71 -5.75 -9.92
CA LEU A 94 4.67 -6.77 -9.95
C LEU A 94 5.30 -8.14 -9.64
N VAL A 95 4.89 -8.73 -8.53
CA VAL A 95 5.22 -10.12 -8.18
C VAL A 95 4.09 -11.00 -8.69
N LYS A 96 4.34 -11.75 -9.76
CA LYS A 96 3.36 -12.68 -10.31
C LYS A 96 3.13 -13.85 -9.35
N ASP A 97 1.86 -14.22 -9.18
CA ASP A 97 1.47 -15.32 -8.33
C ASP A 97 0.93 -16.48 -9.18
N PRO A 98 1.77 -17.49 -9.49
CA PRO A 98 1.34 -18.63 -10.30
C PRO A 98 0.37 -19.58 -9.58
N TRP A 99 0.17 -19.42 -8.26
CA TRP A 99 -0.59 -20.38 -7.44
C TRP A 99 -2.06 -20.00 -7.27
N HIS A 100 -2.43 -18.72 -7.43
CA HIS A 100 -3.77 -18.21 -7.17
C HIS A 100 -4.59 -17.86 -8.43
N HIS A 101 -4.23 -18.41 -9.59
CA HIS A 101 -4.96 -18.21 -10.85
C HIS A 101 -6.46 -18.51 -10.78
N LYS A 102 -6.89 -19.45 -9.92
CA LYS A 102 -8.30 -19.79 -9.77
C LYS A 102 -9.15 -18.65 -9.19
N ALA A 103 -8.55 -17.74 -8.45
CA ALA A 103 -9.20 -16.55 -7.90
C ALA A 103 -9.09 -15.34 -8.83
N GLY A 104 -8.58 -15.51 -10.06
CA GLY A 104 -8.33 -14.39 -10.97
C GLY A 104 -7.15 -13.52 -10.59
N ILE A 105 -6.38 -13.89 -9.57
CA ILE A 105 -5.22 -13.13 -9.12
C ILE A 105 -4.04 -13.39 -10.07
N VAL A 106 -3.53 -12.32 -10.65
CA VAL A 106 -2.34 -12.36 -11.53
C VAL A 106 -1.06 -12.19 -10.70
N GLY A 107 -1.15 -11.42 -9.62
CA GLY A 107 -0.02 -11.15 -8.76
C GLY A 107 -0.30 -10.02 -7.76
N ASN A 108 0.79 -9.48 -7.22
CA ASN A 108 0.74 -8.36 -6.28
C ASN A 108 1.67 -7.24 -6.78
N ALA A 109 1.14 -6.03 -6.91
CA ALA A 109 1.95 -4.84 -7.12
C ALA A 109 2.46 -4.36 -5.76
N VAL A 110 3.77 -4.36 -5.56
CA VAL A 110 4.38 -4.13 -4.25
C VAL A 110 5.48 -3.09 -4.29
N GLY A 111 5.64 -2.36 -3.18
CA GLY A 111 6.86 -1.64 -2.84
C GLY A 111 7.64 -2.42 -1.80
N VAL A 112 8.94 -2.51 -1.98
CA VAL A 112 9.88 -3.24 -1.14
C VAL A 112 10.62 -2.27 -0.24
N LYS A 113 10.67 -2.57 1.05
CA LYS A 113 11.62 -1.98 2.02
C LYS A 113 12.65 -3.03 2.36
N ARG A 114 13.91 -2.78 2.03
CA ARG A 114 15.00 -3.71 2.28
C ARG A 114 15.62 -3.54 3.65
N GLY A 115 16.09 -4.64 4.19
CA GLY A 115 16.96 -4.65 5.34
C GLY A 115 16.33 -4.12 6.63
N LEU A 116 15.02 -4.34 6.84
CA LEU A 116 14.35 -3.92 8.06
C LEU A 116 14.93 -4.67 9.27
N ASN A 117 15.38 -3.91 10.27
CA ASN A 117 15.99 -4.44 11.49
C ASN A 117 14.95 -4.80 12.56
N ASN A 118 15.43 -5.50 13.60
CA ASN A 118 14.60 -5.83 14.75
C ASN A 118 14.04 -4.56 15.42
N ASN A 119 12.73 -4.54 15.66
CA ASN A 119 11.98 -3.42 16.25
C ASN A 119 12.02 -2.11 15.42
N GLU A 120 12.56 -2.11 14.21
CA GLU A 120 12.52 -0.95 13.32
C GLU A 120 11.10 -0.83 12.72
N PRO A 121 10.39 0.30 12.91
CA PRO A 121 9.08 0.47 12.32
C PRO A 121 9.18 0.83 10.84
N PHE A 122 8.37 0.15 10.02
CA PHE A 122 8.12 0.52 8.63
C PHE A 122 6.68 1.00 8.48
N SER A 123 6.50 2.20 7.92
CA SER A 123 5.17 2.76 7.67
C SER A 123 4.93 2.95 6.18
N TYR A 124 3.76 2.54 5.73
CA TYR A 124 3.24 2.83 4.40
C TYR A 124 1.74 3.11 4.50
N TYR A 125 1.14 3.60 3.41
CA TYR A 125 -0.29 3.83 3.34
C TYR A 125 -0.90 2.90 2.29
N PHE A 126 -2.15 2.52 2.50
CA PHE A 126 -2.91 1.76 1.52
C PHE A 126 -4.35 2.26 1.50
N GLY A 127 -4.97 2.20 0.34
CA GLY A 127 -6.34 2.71 0.21
C GLY A 127 -7.01 2.28 -1.05
N ALA A 128 -8.30 2.61 -1.11
CA ALA A 128 -9.12 2.35 -2.27
C ALA A 128 -10.10 3.51 -2.51
N GLY A 129 -10.48 3.66 -3.77
CA GLY A 129 -11.56 4.53 -4.22
C GLY A 129 -12.49 3.77 -5.15
N TRP A 130 -13.74 4.18 -5.22
CA TRP A 130 -14.75 3.60 -6.11
C TRP A 130 -15.28 4.66 -7.05
N CYS A 131 -15.44 4.32 -8.34
CA CYS A 131 -15.85 5.27 -9.35
C CYS A 131 -17.25 5.87 -9.10
N GLU A 132 -18.13 5.17 -8.38
CA GLU A 132 -19.44 5.66 -7.99
C GLU A 132 -19.43 6.44 -6.65
N SER A 133 -18.27 6.61 -6.02
CA SER A 133 -18.15 7.27 -4.72
C SER A 133 -16.91 8.15 -4.63
N GLY A 134 -16.97 9.32 -5.24
CA GLY A 134 -15.99 10.40 -5.08
C GLY A 134 -14.71 10.27 -5.92
N ILE A 135 -14.46 9.14 -6.60
CA ILE A 135 -13.29 8.93 -7.46
C ILE A 135 -13.76 8.61 -8.89
N PRO A 136 -14.10 9.59 -9.71
CA PRO A 136 -14.77 9.36 -10.98
C PRO A 136 -13.94 8.62 -12.04
N ASN A 137 -12.63 8.60 -11.92
CA ASN A 137 -11.73 7.92 -12.86
C ASN A 137 -10.31 7.74 -12.28
N GLN A 138 -9.53 6.93 -12.97
CA GLN A 138 -8.13 6.61 -12.63
C GLN A 138 -7.25 7.87 -12.53
N ARG A 139 -7.42 8.84 -13.41
CA ARG A 139 -6.65 10.10 -13.36
C ARG A 139 -6.86 10.83 -12.05
N PHE A 140 -8.10 10.98 -11.64
CA PHE A 140 -8.47 11.63 -10.38
C PHE A 140 -7.89 10.86 -9.18
N TRP A 141 -7.87 9.51 -9.24
CA TRP A 141 -7.23 8.69 -8.21
C TRP A 141 -5.73 8.98 -8.11
N HIS A 142 -5.01 9.04 -9.23
CA HIS A 142 -3.58 9.38 -9.24
C HIS A 142 -3.30 10.80 -8.74
N GLU A 143 -4.15 11.78 -9.05
CA GLU A 143 -4.06 13.15 -8.52
C GLU A 143 -4.22 13.15 -7.00
N ASN A 144 -5.16 12.38 -6.44
CA ASN A 144 -5.32 12.23 -4.99
C ASN A 144 -4.10 11.56 -4.33
N ILE A 145 -3.53 10.52 -4.95
CA ILE A 145 -2.29 9.90 -4.47
C ILE A 145 -1.17 10.94 -4.38
N ARG A 146 -0.95 11.69 -5.44
CA ARG A 146 0.11 12.72 -5.50
C ARG A 146 -0.10 13.82 -4.47
N LEU A 147 -1.31 14.33 -4.37
CA LEU A 147 -1.68 15.35 -3.39
C LEU A 147 -1.44 14.84 -1.96
N PHE A 148 -1.84 13.60 -1.67
CA PHE A 148 -1.65 13.00 -0.35
C PHE A 148 -0.16 12.86 0.02
N LEU A 149 0.67 12.36 -0.90
CA LEU A 149 2.12 12.23 -0.70
C LEU A 149 2.80 13.61 -0.54
N ASP A 150 2.38 14.61 -1.33
CA ASP A 150 2.89 15.98 -1.23
C ASP A 150 2.54 16.60 0.13
N ASN A 151 1.31 16.44 0.60
CA ASN A 151 0.89 16.91 1.93
C ASN A 151 1.67 16.25 3.06
N LEU A 152 1.96 14.94 2.96
CA LEU A 152 2.80 14.27 3.96
C LEU A 152 4.24 14.80 3.98
N SER A 153 4.76 15.23 2.84
CA SER A 153 6.11 15.82 2.75
C SER A 153 6.19 17.25 3.29
N LYS A 154 5.05 17.93 3.43
CA LYS A 154 4.91 19.32 3.87
C LYS A 154 3.93 19.41 5.05
N PRO A 155 4.27 18.85 6.23
CA PRO A 155 3.37 18.88 7.37
C PRO A 155 3.08 20.31 7.80
N LEU A 156 1.84 20.55 8.23
CA LEU A 156 1.45 21.84 8.81
C LEU A 156 2.24 22.07 10.12
N VAL A 157 2.82 23.23 10.26
CA VAL A 157 3.43 23.70 11.50
C VAL A 157 2.47 24.69 12.13
N ALA A 158 2.06 24.44 13.36
CA ALA A 158 1.24 25.35 14.15
C ALA A 158 2.09 26.02 15.23
N ASP A 159 2.24 27.32 15.15
CA ASP A 159 2.86 28.12 16.21
C ASP A 159 1.77 28.68 17.13
N VAL A 160 1.92 28.46 18.43
CA VAL A 160 1.08 29.11 19.45
C VAL A 160 1.71 30.46 19.78
N VAL A 161 1.11 31.53 19.31
CA VAL A 161 1.49 32.89 19.69
C VAL A 161 0.75 33.22 20.99
N SER A 162 1.48 33.35 22.10
CA SER A 162 0.94 33.92 23.35
C SER A 162 0.85 35.44 23.21
N GLU A 163 -0.35 36.00 23.43
CA GLU A 163 -0.57 37.45 23.57
C GLU A 163 0.10 37.99 24.85
#